data_1951eac68cdb5e994434a89f5fb42544
#
_entry.id   1951eac68cdb5e994434a89f5fb42544
#
_cell.length_a   1.000
_cell.length_b   1.000
_cell.length_c   1.000
_cell.angle_alpha   90.00
_cell.angle_beta   90.00
_cell.angle_gamma   90.00
#
_symmetry.space_group_name_H-M   'P 1'
#
loop_
_entity.id
_entity.type
_entity.pdbx_description
1 polymer ?
#
loop_
_entity_poly.entity_id
_entity_poly.type
_entity_poly.pdbx_seq_one_letter_code
_entity_poly.pdbx_strand_id
1 'polypeptide(L)'
;MAYCMRHVTEDILWVGASDRRLALFENLFPLPNGVSYNAYLLLDEKTALIDTVDASVAHRQMENVAQALGGRALDYLVVNHLEPDHCANILDILSQYPEARLVITDKGLKLLNQFYDCDLGERVLLVKEGDQLTLGKHVLRFIAAPMVHWPEVTMAFDETDGVLFSADAFGTFGALSGSIFADELPFARDWLADARRYYANIVGKYGVQVQNVLKKAASLPIKMICPLHGPIWREDLGYILGKYDLWSRGVPEARAVAIFYGSMYGHTENAADILAVQLAEAGVQNIVAYDVSKTDVSYLISELFRVSHVVLAAPTYNNNLYRPMETLLSDMKALCLHDRTFALIENGSWAPQSGKLMSYALGEMKNMTVLTPTATLRSALTPATREALSRLADAVARDVEAGNEEAGGTGRREDN
;
A
#
# COMPACT_ATOMS: atom_id res chain seq x y z
N MET A 1 35.14 -3.27 -4.31
CA MET A 1 33.81 -2.75 -3.94
C MET A 1 32.90 -3.95 -3.70
N ALA A 2 31.99 -3.88 -2.75
CA ALA A 2 31.06 -4.97 -2.46
C ALA A 2 29.76 -4.71 -3.25
N TYR A 3 29.45 -5.57 -4.18
CA TYR A 3 28.25 -5.48 -5.00
C TYR A 3 27.08 -6.19 -4.30
N CYS A 4 25.91 -5.55 -4.27
CA CYS A 4 24.71 -6.06 -3.63
C CYS A 4 23.74 -6.58 -4.69
N MET A 5 24.05 -7.74 -5.26
CA MET A 5 23.21 -8.39 -6.28
C MET A 5 22.78 -9.76 -5.79
N ARG A 6 21.63 -10.24 -6.28
CA ARG A 6 21.17 -11.59 -5.99
C ARG A 6 20.43 -12.18 -7.18
N HIS A 7 20.65 -13.45 -7.46
CA HIS A 7 19.88 -14.17 -8.48
C HIS A 7 18.42 -14.33 -8.05
N VAL A 8 17.53 -13.99 -8.98
CA VAL A 8 16.09 -14.22 -8.91
C VAL A 8 15.77 -15.54 -9.58
N THR A 9 16.30 -15.75 -10.80
CA THR A 9 16.38 -17.02 -11.51
C THR A 9 17.83 -17.23 -11.98
N GLU A 10 18.09 -18.20 -12.86
CA GLU A 10 19.42 -18.38 -13.45
C GLU A 10 19.85 -17.14 -14.27
N ASP A 11 18.91 -16.57 -15.03
CA ASP A 11 19.17 -15.50 -16.00
C ASP A 11 18.71 -14.12 -15.51
N ILE A 12 17.98 -14.03 -14.38
CA ILE A 12 17.43 -12.78 -13.84
C ILE A 12 18.12 -12.46 -12.50
N LEU A 13 18.68 -11.25 -12.40
CA LEU A 13 19.30 -10.73 -11.18
C LEU A 13 18.53 -9.54 -10.62
N TRP A 14 18.35 -9.51 -9.31
CA TRP A 14 18.01 -8.28 -8.59
C TRP A 14 19.26 -7.39 -8.50
N VAL A 15 19.16 -6.18 -9.04
CA VAL A 15 20.25 -5.19 -9.12
C VAL A 15 19.87 -3.85 -8.48
N GLY A 16 18.78 -3.83 -7.73
CA GLY A 16 18.29 -2.67 -7.01
C GLY A 16 19.15 -2.28 -5.80
N ALA A 17 18.58 -1.44 -4.94
CA ALA A 17 19.23 -1.03 -3.69
C ALA A 17 18.19 -0.71 -2.61
N SER A 18 18.63 -0.75 -1.34
CA SER A 18 17.82 -0.30 -0.20
C SER A 18 18.33 1.03 0.34
N ASP A 19 17.42 1.96 0.64
CA ASP A 19 17.72 3.17 1.40
C ASP A 19 17.18 3.06 2.84
N ARG A 20 18.08 3.14 3.81
CA ARG A 20 17.79 3.13 5.26
C ARG A 20 17.96 4.50 5.89
N ARG A 21 18.25 5.53 5.10
CA ARG A 21 18.48 6.90 5.56
C ARG A 21 17.30 7.80 5.26
N LEU A 22 16.47 7.43 4.26
CA LEU A 22 15.30 8.19 3.90
C LEU A 22 14.29 8.16 5.05
N ALA A 23 13.93 9.34 5.55
CA ALA A 23 12.98 9.46 6.67
C ALA A 23 11.52 9.40 6.23
N LEU A 24 11.23 9.93 5.04
CA LEU A 24 9.88 10.04 4.49
C LEU A 24 9.87 9.58 3.03
N PHE A 25 8.99 8.64 2.67
CA PHE A 25 8.66 8.29 1.29
C PHE A 25 7.76 9.37 0.70
N GLU A 26 7.99 9.78 -0.55
CA GLU A 26 7.32 10.92 -1.20
C GLU A 26 7.36 12.22 -0.35
N ASN A 27 8.30 12.35 0.56
CA ASN A 27 8.38 13.42 1.56
C ASN A 27 7.11 13.54 2.43
N LEU A 28 6.36 12.46 2.57
CA LEU A 28 5.05 12.39 3.25
C LEU A 28 4.97 11.24 4.26
N PHE A 29 5.31 10.02 3.87
CA PHE A 29 5.07 8.81 4.66
C PHE A 29 6.32 8.38 5.46
N PRO A 30 6.27 8.32 6.80
CA PRO A 30 7.40 7.90 7.63
C PRO A 30 7.94 6.50 7.26
N LEU A 31 9.25 6.37 7.16
CA LEU A 31 9.96 5.14 6.84
C LEU A 31 10.88 4.67 7.98
N PRO A 32 10.36 4.19 9.12
CA PRO A 32 11.20 3.75 10.23
C PRO A 32 12.10 2.55 9.86
N ASN A 33 11.68 1.74 8.89
CA ASN A 33 12.41 0.56 8.42
C ASN A 33 13.09 0.79 7.05
N GLY A 34 13.15 2.05 6.56
CA GLY A 34 13.64 2.37 5.22
C GLY A 34 12.74 1.88 4.09
N VAL A 35 13.30 1.77 2.90
CA VAL A 35 12.63 1.31 1.68
C VAL A 35 13.62 0.59 0.76
N SER A 36 13.17 -0.38 -0.02
CA SER A 36 13.92 -0.94 -1.14
C SER A 36 13.41 -0.37 -2.45
N TYR A 37 14.33 -0.07 -3.36
CA TYR A 37 14.06 0.25 -4.76
C TYR A 37 14.58 -0.92 -5.58
N ASN A 38 13.67 -1.70 -6.15
CA ASN A 38 14.02 -2.90 -6.87
C ASN A 38 14.17 -2.59 -8.36
N ALA A 39 15.18 -3.18 -8.95
CA ALA A 39 15.40 -3.21 -10.39
C ALA A 39 15.96 -4.58 -10.75
N TYR A 40 15.72 -5.03 -11.98
CA TYR A 40 16.06 -6.39 -12.38
C TYR A 40 16.81 -6.39 -13.70
N LEU A 41 17.87 -7.20 -13.80
CA LEU A 41 18.64 -7.37 -15.03
C LEU A 41 18.45 -8.78 -15.57
N LEU A 42 17.98 -8.86 -16.81
CA LEU A 42 17.90 -10.11 -17.56
C LEU A 42 19.15 -10.27 -18.43
N LEU A 43 19.79 -11.43 -18.32
CA LEU A 43 20.99 -11.80 -19.06
C LEU A 43 20.66 -12.92 -20.05
N ASP A 44 20.33 -12.56 -21.27
CA ASP A 44 20.02 -13.50 -22.36
C ASP A 44 20.92 -13.19 -23.58
N GLU A 45 20.56 -13.60 -24.79
CA GLU A 45 21.27 -13.18 -26.03
C GLU A 45 21.36 -11.65 -26.08
N LYS A 46 20.23 -10.98 -25.78
CA LYS A 46 20.16 -9.55 -25.46
C LYS A 46 19.90 -9.35 -23.98
N THR A 47 20.43 -8.24 -23.46
CA THR A 47 20.27 -7.88 -22.06
C THR A 47 19.19 -6.82 -21.87
N ALA A 48 18.43 -6.93 -20.79
CA ALA A 48 17.40 -5.93 -20.46
C ALA A 48 17.45 -5.56 -18.99
N LEU A 49 17.59 -4.27 -18.69
CA LEU A 49 17.39 -3.71 -17.36
C LEU A 49 15.91 -3.32 -17.22
N ILE A 50 15.24 -3.82 -16.20
CA ILE A 50 13.85 -3.50 -15.87
C ILE A 50 13.83 -2.50 -14.73
N ASP A 51 13.36 -1.30 -15.04
CA ASP A 51 13.27 -0.11 -14.20
C ASP A 51 14.61 0.37 -13.61
N THR A 52 14.58 1.54 -13.04
CA THR A 52 15.72 2.11 -12.31
C THR A 52 15.33 2.35 -10.85
N VAL A 53 16.08 3.16 -10.12
CA VAL A 53 15.90 3.39 -8.69
C VAL A 53 15.92 4.89 -8.39
N ASP A 54 15.59 5.25 -7.15
CA ASP A 54 15.70 6.61 -6.63
C ASP A 54 17.13 7.16 -6.74
N ALA A 55 17.25 8.46 -6.97
CA ALA A 55 18.53 9.18 -7.09
C ALA A 55 19.47 8.94 -5.89
N SER A 56 18.93 8.77 -4.68
CA SER A 56 19.70 8.54 -3.45
C SER A 56 20.54 7.26 -3.48
N VAL A 57 20.13 6.28 -4.29
CA VAL A 57 20.79 4.96 -4.42
C VAL A 57 21.21 4.61 -5.85
N ALA A 58 21.06 5.53 -6.79
CA ALA A 58 21.37 5.37 -8.21
C ALA A 58 22.80 4.83 -8.46
N HIS A 59 23.80 5.38 -7.75
CA HIS A 59 25.19 4.93 -7.89
C HIS A 59 25.35 3.43 -7.55
N ARG A 60 24.63 2.93 -6.55
CA ARG A 60 24.67 1.49 -6.20
C ARG A 60 24.07 0.61 -7.30
N GLN A 61 22.94 1.05 -7.86
CA GLN A 61 22.34 0.33 -8.99
C GLN A 61 23.29 0.28 -10.18
N MET A 62 23.92 1.42 -10.54
CA MET A 62 24.85 1.48 -11.67
C MET A 62 26.04 0.54 -11.47
N GLU A 63 26.62 0.47 -10.25
CA GLU A 63 27.69 -0.48 -9.92
C GLU A 63 27.20 -1.95 -10.02
N ASN A 64 26.00 -2.26 -9.51
CA ASN A 64 25.40 -3.59 -9.59
C ASN A 64 25.17 -4.01 -11.05
N VAL A 65 24.58 -3.13 -11.88
CA VAL A 65 24.34 -3.38 -13.30
C VAL A 65 25.66 -3.60 -14.05
N ALA A 66 26.67 -2.74 -13.86
CA ALA A 66 27.97 -2.88 -14.49
C ALA A 66 28.66 -4.22 -14.14
N GLN A 67 28.59 -4.60 -12.88
CA GLN A 67 29.14 -5.89 -12.42
C GLN A 67 28.38 -7.08 -12.98
N ALA A 68 27.03 -7.03 -12.97
CA ALA A 68 26.20 -8.12 -13.48
C ALA A 68 26.36 -8.31 -14.98
N LEU A 69 26.51 -7.23 -15.76
CA LEU A 69 26.79 -7.28 -17.19
C LEU A 69 28.16 -7.91 -17.50
N GLY A 70 29.15 -7.79 -16.59
CA GLY A 70 30.47 -8.42 -16.78
C GLY A 70 31.18 -7.97 -18.06
N GLY A 71 30.93 -6.75 -18.53
CA GLY A 71 31.47 -6.20 -19.77
C GLY A 71 30.59 -6.41 -21.03
N ARG A 72 29.43 -7.07 -20.89
CA ARG A 72 28.43 -7.14 -21.95
C ARG A 72 27.78 -5.76 -22.16
N ALA A 73 27.25 -5.51 -23.36
CA ALA A 73 26.40 -4.35 -23.62
C ALA A 73 25.08 -4.46 -22.86
N LEU A 74 24.44 -3.33 -22.60
CA LEU A 74 23.03 -3.26 -22.25
C LEU A 74 22.25 -2.96 -23.54
N ASP A 75 21.34 -3.86 -23.94
CA ASP A 75 20.55 -3.71 -25.17
C ASP A 75 19.27 -2.89 -24.92
N TYR A 76 18.62 -3.12 -23.77
CA TYR A 76 17.33 -2.48 -23.45
C TYR A 76 17.29 -1.97 -22.01
N LEU A 77 16.68 -0.79 -21.86
CA LEU A 77 16.15 -0.30 -20.59
C LEU A 77 14.63 -0.31 -20.70
N VAL A 78 13.96 -1.20 -20.00
CA VAL A 78 12.49 -1.31 -19.94
C VAL A 78 11.99 -0.52 -18.77
N VAL A 79 11.07 0.41 -18.99
CA VAL A 79 10.51 1.27 -17.95
C VAL A 79 9.03 1.00 -17.80
N ASN A 80 8.67 0.42 -16.65
CA ASN A 80 7.30 0.10 -16.29
C ASN A 80 6.58 1.27 -15.60
N HIS A 81 7.33 2.12 -14.87
CA HIS A 81 6.79 3.21 -14.07
C HIS A 81 7.69 4.45 -14.09
N LEU A 82 7.09 5.63 -14.10
CA LEU A 82 7.78 6.90 -14.28
C LEU A 82 7.78 7.79 -13.03
N GLU A 83 7.45 7.25 -11.85
CA GLU A 83 7.68 7.98 -10.61
C GLU A 83 9.19 8.17 -10.38
N PRO A 84 9.64 9.34 -9.86
CA PRO A 84 11.06 9.64 -9.76
C PRO A 84 11.90 8.62 -8.99
N ASP A 85 11.33 7.87 -8.09
CA ASP A 85 12.03 6.81 -7.36
C ASP A 85 12.28 5.53 -8.21
N HIS A 86 11.75 5.49 -9.44
CA HIS A 86 12.00 4.44 -10.44
C HIS A 86 12.54 4.99 -11.76
N CYS A 87 12.56 6.30 -11.95
CA CYS A 87 13.00 6.88 -13.21
C CYS A 87 14.16 7.89 -13.08
N ALA A 88 14.61 8.20 -11.85
CA ALA A 88 15.58 9.26 -11.61
C ALA A 88 16.90 9.09 -12.35
N ASN A 89 17.38 7.88 -12.56
CA ASN A 89 18.66 7.62 -13.23
C ASN A 89 18.53 6.98 -14.63
N ILE A 90 17.38 7.10 -15.28
CA ILE A 90 17.19 6.62 -16.66
C ILE A 90 18.24 7.24 -17.60
N LEU A 91 18.45 8.56 -17.53
CA LEU A 91 19.40 9.24 -18.41
C LEU A 91 20.86 8.88 -18.10
N ASP A 92 21.20 8.63 -16.85
CA ASP A 92 22.53 8.20 -16.45
C ASP A 92 22.83 6.79 -16.98
N ILE A 93 21.88 5.87 -16.88
CA ILE A 93 21.99 4.52 -17.49
C ILE A 93 22.14 4.63 -19.00
N LEU A 94 21.30 5.42 -19.68
CA LEU A 94 21.37 5.60 -21.14
C LEU A 94 22.64 6.32 -21.59
N SER A 95 23.24 7.15 -20.76
CA SER A 95 24.53 7.79 -21.01
C SER A 95 25.68 6.80 -20.85
N GLN A 96 25.62 5.95 -19.84
CA GLN A 96 26.64 4.91 -19.61
C GLN A 96 26.58 3.80 -20.66
N TYR A 97 25.39 3.50 -21.19
CA TYR A 97 25.15 2.48 -22.21
C TYR A 97 24.51 3.12 -23.46
N PRO A 98 25.31 3.81 -24.32
CA PRO A 98 24.79 4.62 -25.42
C PRO A 98 24.04 3.80 -26.50
N GLU A 99 24.33 2.51 -26.62
CA GLU A 99 23.64 1.61 -27.55
C GLU A 99 22.30 1.07 -27.00
N ALA A 100 22.02 1.25 -25.69
CA ALA A 100 20.79 0.79 -25.08
C ALA A 100 19.58 1.54 -25.63
N ARG A 101 18.51 0.80 -25.91
CA ARG A 101 17.22 1.36 -26.33
C ARG A 101 16.27 1.45 -25.15
N LEU A 102 15.59 2.58 -25.03
CA LEU A 102 14.54 2.78 -24.03
C LEU A 102 13.24 2.14 -24.52
N VAL A 103 12.74 1.16 -23.79
CA VAL A 103 11.46 0.49 -24.04
C VAL A 103 10.43 1.08 -23.06
N ILE A 104 9.42 1.75 -23.58
CA ILE A 104 8.50 2.56 -22.79
C ILE A 104 7.14 2.70 -23.47
N THR A 105 6.07 2.97 -22.72
CA THR A 105 4.77 3.32 -23.32
C THR A 105 4.76 4.76 -23.85
N ASP A 106 3.86 5.08 -24.79
CA ASP A 106 3.67 6.47 -25.29
C ASP A 106 3.32 7.44 -24.14
N LYS A 107 2.52 7.00 -23.18
CA LYS A 107 2.22 7.81 -21.98
C LYS A 107 3.45 7.98 -21.09
N GLY A 108 4.22 6.91 -20.90
CA GLY A 108 5.47 6.97 -20.15
C GLY A 108 6.48 7.93 -20.78
N LEU A 109 6.66 7.89 -22.09
CA LEU A 109 7.55 8.84 -22.79
C LEU A 109 7.10 10.30 -22.61
N LYS A 110 5.79 10.57 -22.64
CA LYS A 110 5.25 11.91 -22.37
C LYS A 110 5.56 12.38 -20.95
N LEU A 111 5.45 11.50 -19.95
CA LEU A 111 5.80 11.81 -18.56
C LEU A 111 7.32 11.98 -18.39
N LEU A 112 8.13 11.11 -19.00
CA LEU A 112 9.58 11.25 -18.98
C LEU A 112 10.00 12.64 -19.46
N ASN A 113 9.41 13.13 -20.55
CA ASN A 113 9.68 14.46 -21.10
C ASN A 113 9.17 15.63 -20.23
N GLN A 114 8.34 15.36 -19.21
CA GLN A 114 7.98 16.35 -18.19
C GLN A 114 9.03 16.47 -17.09
N PHE A 115 9.74 15.38 -16.79
CA PHE A 115 10.82 15.37 -15.81
C PHE A 115 12.16 15.77 -16.42
N TYR A 116 12.39 15.41 -17.69
CA TYR A 116 13.69 15.56 -18.34
C TYR A 116 13.50 16.17 -19.73
N ASP A 117 14.24 17.24 -20.02
CA ASP A 117 14.34 17.81 -21.38
C ASP A 117 15.35 16.97 -22.19
N CYS A 118 14.87 15.87 -22.79
CA CYS A 118 15.70 14.95 -23.53
C CYS A 118 15.03 14.49 -24.83
N ASP A 119 15.81 14.49 -25.92
CA ASP A 119 15.42 13.84 -27.17
C ASP A 119 16.28 12.59 -27.37
N LEU A 120 15.66 11.42 -27.22
CA LEU A 120 16.32 10.13 -27.39
C LEU A 120 16.20 9.57 -28.81
N GLY A 121 15.46 10.25 -29.70
CA GLY A 121 15.33 9.90 -31.12
C GLY A 121 14.98 8.43 -31.35
N GLU A 122 15.76 7.79 -32.24
CA GLU A 122 15.57 6.36 -32.62
C GLU A 122 15.88 5.36 -31.48
N ARG A 123 16.44 5.81 -30.37
CA ARG A 123 16.67 4.95 -29.19
C ARG A 123 15.41 4.59 -28.43
N VAL A 124 14.27 5.21 -28.74
CA VAL A 124 12.99 4.87 -28.11
C VAL A 124 12.30 3.75 -28.87
N LEU A 125 11.89 2.71 -28.14
CA LEU A 125 11.01 1.66 -28.61
C LEU A 125 9.68 1.78 -27.85
N LEU A 126 8.66 2.26 -28.56
CA LEU A 126 7.32 2.36 -27.98
C LEU A 126 6.64 0.99 -27.93
N VAL A 127 6.05 0.68 -26.77
CA VAL A 127 5.28 -0.54 -26.52
C VAL A 127 3.90 -0.22 -25.95
N LYS A 128 2.97 -1.17 -26.10
CA LYS A 128 1.60 -1.09 -25.60
C LYS A 128 1.13 -2.46 -25.11
N GLU A 129 -0.08 -2.52 -24.60
CA GLU A 129 -0.75 -3.76 -24.18
C GLU A 129 -0.62 -4.86 -25.23
N GLY A 130 -0.07 -6.00 -24.84
CA GLY A 130 0.06 -7.20 -25.67
C GLY A 130 1.31 -7.24 -26.58
N ASP A 131 2.06 -6.14 -26.72
CA ASP A 131 3.32 -6.17 -27.43
C ASP A 131 4.34 -7.08 -26.74
N GLN A 132 5.29 -7.62 -27.50
CA GLN A 132 6.34 -8.51 -27.02
C GLN A 132 7.73 -7.98 -27.38
N LEU A 133 8.68 -8.16 -26.47
CA LEU A 133 10.10 -7.92 -26.67
C LEU A 133 10.86 -9.24 -26.51
N THR A 134 11.46 -9.74 -27.58
CA THR A 134 12.28 -10.97 -27.55
C THR A 134 13.72 -10.63 -27.24
N LEU A 135 14.29 -11.32 -26.23
CA LEU A 135 15.69 -11.16 -25.82
C LEU A 135 16.57 -12.32 -26.27
N GLY A 136 15.99 -13.38 -26.81
CA GLY A 136 16.56 -14.67 -27.17
C GLY A 136 15.66 -15.78 -26.64
N LYS A 137 16.02 -16.37 -25.52
CA LYS A 137 15.21 -17.33 -24.76
C LYS A 137 14.00 -16.64 -24.09
N HIS A 138 14.23 -15.48 -23.50
CA HIS A 138 13.20 -14.73 -22.78
C HIS A 138 12.35 -13.88 -23.71
N VAL A 139 11.04 -13.83 -23.44
CA VAL A 139 10.05 -13.01 -24.16
C VAL A 139 9.26 -12.21 -23.12
N LEU A 140 9.42 -10.90 -23.13
CA LEU A 140 8.67 -9.99 -22.29
C LEU A 140 7.39 -9.56 -23.00
N ARG A 141 6.23 -9.85 -22.40
CA ARG A 141 4.92 -9.34 -22.83
C ARG A 141 4.53 -8.16 -21.96
N PHE A 142 4.08 -7.06 -22.57
CA PHE A 142 3.66 -5.86 -21.86
C PHE A 142 2.16 -5.90 -21.53
N ILE A 143 1.82 -5.54 -20.27
CA ILE A 143 0.47 -5.57 -19.72
C ILE A 143 0.19 -4.20 -19.12
N ALA A 144 -0.75 -3.46 -19.72
CA ALA A 144 -1.12 -2.15 -19.19
C ALA A 144 -1.83 -2.29 -17.83
N ALA A 145 -1.36 -1.51 -16.86
CA ALA A 145 -1.89 -1.42 -15.50
C ALA A 145 -2.20 0.05 -15.12
N PRO A 146 -2.98 0.78 -15.94
CA PRO A 146 -3.19 2.21 -15.74
C PRO A 146 -3.82 2.48 -14.38
N MET A 147 -3.33 3.51 -13.68
CA MET A 147 -3.73 3.91 -12.33
C MET A 147 -3.41 2.85 -11.24
N VAL A 148 -2.44 1.98 -11.48
CA VAL A 148 -1.87 1.14 -10.43
C VAL A 148 -0.35 1.46 -10.31
N HIS A 149 0.05 2.67 -9.78
CA HIS A 149 -0.95 3.65 -9.32
C HIS A 149 -0.97 4.94 -10.20
N TRP A 150 -0.14 5.07 -11.21
CA TRP A 150 -0.10 6.18 -12.18
C TRP A 150 -0.69 5.78 -13.55
N PRO A 151 -1.05 6.77 -14.41
CA PRO A 151 -1.80 6.49 -15.64
C PRO A 151 -1.01 5.76 -16.73
N GLU A 152 0.32 5.80 -16.70
CA GLU A 152 1.23 5.21 -17.69
C GLU A 152 1.69 3.80 -17.34
N VAL A 153 1.44 3.36 -16.09
CA VAL A 153 2.00 2.10 -15.56
C VAL A 153 1.72 0.93 -16.50
N THR A 154 2.77 0.21 -16.80
CA THR A 154 2.73 -1.09 -17.46
C THR A 154 3.46 -2.12 -16.61
N MET A 155 3.17 -3.38 -16.79
CA MET A 155 3.88 -4.50 -16.21
C MET A 155 4.54 -5.28 -17.34
N ALA A 156 5.70 -5.86 -17.10
CA ALA A 156 6.34 -6.75 -18.04
C ALA A 156 6.24 -8.20 -17.50
N PHE A 157 5.72 -9.10 -18.33
CA PHE A 157 5.61 -10.52 -17.99
C PHE A 157 6.57 -11.34 -18.84
N ASP A 158 7.56 -11.97 -18.19
CA ASP A 158 8.43 -12.93 -18.86
C ASP A 158 7.70 -14.26 -19.03
N GLU A 159 7.40 -14.59 -20.29
CA GLU A 159 6.67 -15.81 -20.65
C GLU A 159 7.48 -17.08 -20.45
N THR A 160 8.80 -16.97 -20.37
CA THR A 160 9.73 -18.11 -20.29
C THR A 160 9.77 -18.68 -18.88
N ASP A 161 10.03 -17.87 -17.89
CA ASP A 161 10.14 -18.30 -16.49
C ASP A 161 8.85 -18.05 -15.69
N GLY A 162 7.86 -17.33 -16.27
CA GLY A 162 6.62 -16.97 -15.61
C GLY A 162 6.80 -15.86 -14.58
N VAL A 163 7.69 -14.90 -14.83
CA VAL A 163 8.01 -13.80 -13.91
C VAL A 163 7.23 -12.56 -14.29
N LEU A 164 6.46 -12.02 -13.36
CA LEU A 164 5.77 -10.74 -13.51
C LEU A 164 6.56 -9.63 -12.82
N PHE A 165 7.10 -8.69 -13.60
CA PHE A 165 7.60 -7.41 -13.12
C PHE A 165 6.41 -6.46 -12.96
N SER A 166 5.95 -6.29 -11.72
CA SER A 166 4.62 -5.78 -11.42
C SER A 166 4.54 -4.28 -11.18
N ALA A 167 5.60 -3.54 -11.49
CA ALA A 167 5.74 -2.15 -11.06
C ALA A 167 5.50 -2.07 -9.55
N ASP A 168 4.77 -1.06 -9.07
CA ASP A 168 4.48 -0.85 -7.65
C ASP A 168 3.45 -1.82 -7.05
N ALA A 169 2.71 -2.51 -7.90
CA ALA A 169 1.76 -3.50 -7.40
C ALA A 169 2.49 -4.59 -6.60
N PHE A 170 1.91 -4.97 -5.46
CA PHE A 170 2.45 -5.94 -4.51
C PHE A 170 3.69 -5.46 -3.74
N GLY A 171 4.01 -4.16 -3.85
CA GLY A 171 5.09 -3.54 -3.10
C GLY A 171 4.81 -3.35 -1.61
N THR A 172 5.85 -3.03 -0.85
CA THR A 172 5.79 -2.72 0.57
C THR A 172 6.88 -1.75 0.99
N PHE A 173 6.62 -0.94 1.98
CA PHE A 173 7.69 -0.22 2.69
C PHE A 173 8.61 -1.23 3.38
N GLY A 174 9.84 -0.81 3.62
CA GLY A 174 10.87 -1.60 4.28
C GLY A 174 12.09 -1.89 3.40
N ALA A 175 13.26 -1.79 4.00
CA ALA A 175 14.54 -2.06 3.35
C ALA A 175 14.89 -3.55 3.43
N LEU A 176 15.27 -4.16 2.31
CA LEU A 176 15.71 -5.55 2.26
C LEU A 176 17.09 -5.71 2.92
N SER A 177 17.30 -6.82 3.62
CA SER A 177 18.51 -7.13 4.41
C SER A 177 19.17 -8.42 3.97
N GLY A 178 19.39 -8.60 2.66
CA GLY A 178 20.01 -9.79 2.08
C GLY A 178 19.02 -10.84 1.62
N SER A 179 17.99 -11.18 2.41
CA SER A 179 16.83 -11.93 1.94
C SER A 179 15.98 -11.03 1.07
N ILE A 180 15.80 -11.43 -0.21
CA ILE A 180 14.99 -10.67 -1.18
C ILE A 180 13.65 -11.35 -1.48
N PHE A 181 13.44 -12.57 -1.00
CA PHE A 181 12.22 -13.35 -1.24
C PHE A 181 11.31 -13.35 -0.01
N ALA A 182 9.99 -13.28 -0.23
CA ALA A 182 9.01 -13.27 0.83
C ALA A 182 9.01 -14.55 1.68
N ASP A 183 9.28 -15.71 1.08
CA ASP A 183 9.39 -17.01 1.74
C ASP A 183 10.62 -17.13 2.67
N GLU A 184 11.62 -16.29 2.49
CA GLU A 184 12.79 -16.19 3.38
C GLU A 184 12.55 -15.28 4.60
N LEU A 185 11.40 -14.66 4.70
CA LEU A 185 11.06 -13.66 5.71
C LEU A 185 9.82 -14.07 6.51
N PRO A 186 9.69 -13.72 7.78
CA PRO A 186 8.45 -13.90 8.52
C PRO A 186 7.43 -12.82 8.10
N PHE A 187 6.99 -12.87 6.81
CA PHE A 187 6.26 -11.80 6.16
C PHE A 187 5.00 -11.38 6.92
N ALA A 188 4.19 -12.33 7.35
CA ALA A 188 2.93 -12.05 8.05
C ALA A 188 3.14 -11.29 9.38
N ARG A 189 4.29 -11.53 10.06
CA ARG A 189 4.62 -10.89 11.34
C ARG A 189 5.26 -9.51 11.14
N ASP A 190 6.22 -9.39 10.22
CA ASP A 190 7.14 -8.25 10.19
C ASP A 190 6.87 -7.29 8.99
N TRP A 191 6.23 -7.77 7.93
CA TRP A 191 6.08 -7.03 6.68
C TRP A 191 4.64 -6.71 6.29
N LEU A 192 3.66 -7.53 6.72
CA LEU A 192 2.26 -7.37 6.31
C LEU A 192 1.68 -5.99 6.68
N ALA A 193 2.05 -5.47 7.85
CA ALA A 193 1.57 -4.14 8.29
C ALA A 193 2.09 -3.02 7.36
N ASP A 194 3.37 -3.08 6.96
CA ASP A 194 3.97 -2.14 6.03
C ASP A 194 3.48 -2.35 4.59
N ALA A 195 3.20 -3.58 4.16
CA ALA A 195 2.59 -3.88 2.87
C ALA A 195 1.15 -3.31 2.77
N ARG A 196 0.34 -3.50 3.82
CA ARG A 196 -0.99 -2.90 3.91
C ARG A 196 -0.91 -1.38 3.93
N ARG A 197 0.04 -0.80 4.67
CA ARG A 197 0.25 0.64 4.74
C ARG A 197 0.67 1.22 3.39
N TYR A 198 1.56 0.54 2.67
CA TYR A 198 1.93 0.88 1.30
C TYR A 198 0.71 0.84 0.39
N TYR A 199 0.00 -0.30 0.34
CA TYR A 199 -1.21 -0.42 -0.46
C TYR A 199 -2.22 0.68 -0.15
N ALA A 200 -2.57 0.87 1.11
CA ALA A 200 -3.63 1.77 1.55
C ALA A 200 -3.40 3.24 1.16
N ASN A 201 -2.13 3.69 1.22
CA ASN A 201 -1.79 5.09 0.97
C ASN A 201 -1.38 5.37 -0.48
N ILE A 202 -0.77 4.40 -1.17
CA ILE A 202 -0.24 4.57 -2.53
C ILE A 202 -1.25 4.07 -3.59
N VAL A 203 -1.79 2.87 -3.40
CA VAL A 203 -2.61 2.18 -4.42
C VAL A 203 -4.11 2.23 -4.09
N GLY A 204 -4.47 2.32 -2.81
CA GLY A 204 -5.80 2.05 -2.27
C GLY A 204 -6.97 2.82 -2.89
N LYS A 205 -6.73 4.05 -3.35
CA LYS A 205 -7.72 4.84 -4.09
C LYS A 205 -8.23 4.15 -5.36
N TYR A 206 -7.41 3.32 -5.98
CA TYR A 206 -7.63 2.74 -7.30
C TYR A 206 -8.08 1.28 -7.27
N GLY A 207 -8.86 0.89 -6.26
CA GLY A 207 -9.31 -0.50 -6.07
C GLY A 207 -9.94 -1.14 -7.30
N VAL A 208 -10.74 -0.40 -8.10
CA VAL A 208 -11.34 -0.89 -9.34
C VAL A 208 -10.28 -1.25 -10.38
N GLN A 209 -9.24 -0.44 -10.51
CA GLN A 209 -8.12 -0.67 -11.43
C GLN A 209 -7.29 -1.86 -10.98
N VAL A 210 -7.04 -2.00 -9.66
CA VAL A 210 -6.40 -3.18 -9.08
C VAL A 210 -7.18 -4.45 -9.41
N GLN A 211 -8.51 -4.47 -9.26
CA GLN A 211 -9.36 -5.60 -9.64
C GLN A 211 -9.23 -5.96 -11.13
N ASN A 212 -9.08 -4.97 -12.01
CA ASN A 212 -8.85 -5.22 -13.43
C ASN A 212 -7.47 -5.85 -13.69
N VAL A 213 -6.44 -5.40 -12.97
CA VAL A 213 -5.09 -5.99 -13.05
C VAL A 213 -5.09 -7.42 -12.52
N LEU A 214 -5.74 -7.69 -11.38
CA LEU A 214 -5.86 -9.04 -10.83
C LEU A 214 -6.56 -10.01 -11.80
N LYS A 215 -7.61 -9.56 -12.51
CA LYS A 215 -8.26 -10.36 -13.56
C LYS A 215 -7.34 -10.69 -14.73
N LYS A 216 -6.51 -9.73 -15.18
CA LYS A 216 -5.51 -9.97 -16.22
C LYS A 216 -4.45 -10.96 -15.72
N ALA A 217 -3.92 -10.74 -14.52
CA ALA A 217 -2.93 -11.62 -13.91
C ALA A 217 -3.41 -13.06 -13.75
N ALA A 218 -4.67 -13.27 -13.39
CA ALA A 218 -5.26 -14.61 -13.26
C ALA A 218 -5.28 -15.42 -14.57
N SER A 219 -5.14 -14.78 -15.73
CA SER A 219 -5.05 -15.45 -17.03
C SER A 219 -3.64 -15.85 -17.45
N LEU A 220 -2.62 -15.48 -16.65
CA LEU A 220 -1.22 -15.71 -16.94
C LEU A 220 -0.64 -16.81 -16.05
N PRO A 221 0.30 -17.62 -16.54
CA PRO A 221 0.96 -18.64 -15.76
C PRO A 221 2.06 -18.03 -14.87
N ILE A 222 1.68 -17.10 -13.98
CA ILE A 222 2.62 -16.41 -13.09
C ILE A 222 3.14 -17.40 -12.04
N LYS A 223 4.48 -17.51 -11.96
CA LYS A 223 5.19 -18.29 -10.96
C LYS A 223 5.93 -17.40 -9.96
N MET A 224 6.19 -16.15 -10.33
CA MET A 224 6.93 -15.19 -9.51
C MET A 224 6.41 -13.77 -9.76
N ILE A 225 6.38 -12.95 -8.70
CA ILE A 225 6.04 -11.52 -8.78
C ILE A 225 7.25 -10.73 -8.26
N CYS A 226 7.75 -9.83 -9.09
CA CYS A 226 8.89 -8.96 -8.85
C CYS A 226 8.43 -7.50 -8.76
N PRO A 227 8.07 -7.00 -7.57
CA PRO A 227 7.62 -5.62 -7.37
C PRO A 227 8.82 -4.65 -7.35
N LEU A 228 8.54 -3.35 -7.50
CA LEU A 228 9.54 -2.29 -7.40
C LEU A 228 9.94 -1.95 -5.96
N HIS A 229 9.14 -2.37 -4.96
CA HIS A 229 9.45 -2.24 -3.54
C HIS A 229 9.21 -3.54 -2.77
N GLY A 230 10.03 -3.79 -1.75
CA GLY A 230 9.87 -4.94 -0.86
C GLY A 230 10.29 -6.28 -1.46
N PRO A 231 9.89 -7.39 -0.84
CA PRO A 231 10.35 -8.72 -1.23
C PRO A 231 9.66 -9.25 -2.49
N ILE A 232 10.37 -10.12 -3.19
CA ILE A 232 9.90 -10.88 -4.36
C ILE A 232 9.08 -12.07 -3.89
N TRP A 233 7.97 -12.35 -4.57
CA TRP A 233 7.10 -13.48 -4.32
C TRP A 233 7.39 -14.61 -5.32
N ARG A 234 7.79 -15.78 -4.83
CA ARG A 234 8.03 -16.99 -5.63
C ARG A 234 7.32 -18.22 -5.08
N GLU A 235 6.88 -18.16 -3.84
CA GLU A 235 6.06 -19.16 -3.17
C GLU A 235 4.82 -18.48 -2.59
N ASP A 236 3.74 -19.25 -2.38
CA ASP A 236 2.46 -18.77 -1.81
C ASP A 236 1.97 -17.43 -2.39
N LEU A 237 2.01 -17.29 -3.72
CA LEU A 237 1.50 -16.09 -4.40
C LEU A 237 0.05 -15.79 -4.02
N GLY A 238 -0.72 -16.83 -3.69
CA GLY A 238 -2.11 -16.72 -3.24
C GLY A 238 -2.27 -15.82 -2.02
N TYR A 239 -1.28 -15.76 -1.15
CA TYR A 239 -1.31 -14.92 0.06
C TYR A 239 -1.40 -13.43 -0.30
N ILE A 240 -0.45 -12.91 -1.06
CA ILE A 240 -0.44 -11.47 -1.41
C ILE A 240 -1.54 -11.11 -2.41
N LEU A 241 -1.83 -11.98 -3.37
CA LEU A 241 -2.95 -11.80 -4.31
C LEU A 241 -4.28 -11.74 -3.56
N GLY A 242 -4.49 -12.60 -2.56
CA GLY A 242 -5.66 -12.57 -1.69
C GLY A 242 -5.76 -11.30 -0.86
N LYS A 243 -4.65 -10.77 -0.35
CA LYS A 243 -4.61 -9.48 0.34
C LYS A 243 -5.01 -8.32 -0.58
N TYR A 244 -4.44 -8.26 -1.78
CA TYR A 244 -4.78 -7.25 -2.79
C TYR A 244 -6.25 -7.36 -3.22
N ASP A 245 -6.80 -8.57 -3.35
CA ASP A 245 -8.22 -8.76 -3.64
C ASP A 245 -9.11 -8.19 -2.53
N LEU A 246 -8.85 -8.53 -1.27
CA LEU A 246 -9.60 -7.99 -0.12
C LEU A 246 -9.50 -6.46 -0.06
N TRP A 247 -8.29 -5.92 -0.09
CA TRP A 247 -8.06 -4.49 0.06
C TRP A 247 -8.72 -3.69 -1.07
N SER A 248 -8.60 -4.14 -2.31
CA SER A 248 -9.13 -3.44 -3.48
C SER A 248 -10.67 -3.48 -3.59
N ARG A 249 -11.32 -4.44 -2.92
CA ARG A 249 -12.76 -4.50 -2.77
C ARG A 249 -13.29 -3.78 -1.53
N GLY A 250 -12.40 -3.19 -0.71
CA GLY A 250 -12.78 -2.57 0.56
C GLY A 250 -13.21 -3.58 1.63
N VAL A 251 -12.84 -4.86 1.50
CA VAL A 251 -13.16 -5.89 2.49
C VAL A 251 -12.12 -5.84 3.61
N PRO A 252 -12.52 -5.73 4.89
CA PRO A 252 -11.58 -5.72 6.00
C PRO A 252 -10.92 -7.08 6.19
N GLU A 253 -9.65 -7.07 6.65
CA GLU A 253 -8.93 -8.32 6.94
C GLU A 253 -9.50 -9.08 8.14
N ALA A 254 -10.10 -8.36 9.09
CA ALA A 254 -10.60 -8.91 10.33
C ALA A 254 -11.85 -8.20 10.83
N ARG A 255 -12.73 -8.94 11.47
CA ARG A 255 -13.80 -8.42 12.31
C ARG A 255 -13.18 -7.97 13.64
N ALA A 256 -12.74 -6.73 13.68
CA ALA A 256 -11.99 -6.13 14.76
C ALA A 256 -12.38 -4.67 14.93
N VAL A 257 -11.99 -4.06 16.05
CA VAL A 257 -12.31 -2.67 16.38
C VAL A 257 -11.02 -1.86 16.52
N ALA A 258 -10.92 -0.74 15.80
CA ALA A 258 -9.92 0.29 16.05
C ALA A 258 -10.57 1.51 16.69
N ILE A 259 -9.97 2.04 17.75
CA ILE A 259 -10.39 3.25 18.43
C ILE A 259 -9.39 4.36 18.09
N PHE A 260 -9.83 5.35 17.33
CA PHE A 260 -9.02 6.52 16.99
C PHE A 260 -9.49 7.69 17.84
N TYR A 261 -8.65 8.13 18.76
CA TYR A 261 -9.02 9.17 19.70
C TYR A 261 -8.11 10.40 19.61
N GLY A 262 -8.68 11.58 19.76
CA GLY A 262 -7.97 12.82 20.03
C GLY A 262 -8.32 13.32 21.44
N SER A 263 -7.31 13.69 22.22
CA SER A 263 -7.52 14.16 23.59
C SER A 263 -6.56 15.29 23.92
N MET A 264 -7.08 16.41 24.47
CA MET A 264 -6.24 17.53 24.88
C MET A 264 -5.74 17.37 26.33
N TYR A 265 -6.59 16.89 27.24
CA TYR A 265 -6.29 16.82 28.68
C TYR A 265 -6.65 15.44 29.27
N GLY A 266 -6.70 14.37 28.47
CA GLY A 266 -6.89 12.99 28.89
C GLY A 266 -8.36 12.55 29.06
N HIS A 267 -9.36 13.42 29.03
CA HIS A 267 -10.75 13.04 29.29
C HIS A 267 -11.39 12.22 28.15
N THR A 268 -11.09 12.55 26.89
CA THR A 268 -11.56 11.78 25.72
C THR A 268 -10.79 10.45 25.63
N GLU A 269 -9.49 10.45 25.93
CA GLU A 269 -8.64 9.28 26.04
C GLU A 269 -9.20 8.29 27.09
N ASN A 270 -9.49 8.77 28.29
CA ASN A 270 -10.10 7.95 29.35
C ASN A 270 -11.45 7.33 28.91
N ALA A 271 -12.26 8.06 28.14
CA ALA A 271 -13.49 7.49 27.59
C ALA A 271 -13.22 6.40 26.56
N ALA A 272 -12.19 6.58 25.71
CA ALA A 272 -11.76 5.57 24.74
C ALA A 272 -11.25 4.30 25.43
N ASP A 273 -10.45 4.44 26.48
CA ASP A 273 -9.94 3.32 27.28
C ASP A 273 -11.06 2.54 27.97
N ILE A 274 -12.03 3.24 28.57
CA ILE A 274 -13.19 2.60 29.19
C ILE A 274 -14.02 1.84 28.16
N LEU A 275 -14.24 2.43 26.99
CA LEU A 275 -14.95 1.75 25.89
C LEU A 275 -14.19 0.50 25.45
N ALA A 276 -12.85 0.57 25.31
CA ALA A 276 -12.03 -0.58 24.94
C ALA A 276 -12.19 -1.74 25.94
N VAL A 277 -12.19 -1.45 27.25
CA VAL A 277 -12.42 -2.45 28.31
C VAL A 277 -13.83 -3.05 28.20
N GLN A 278 -14.86 -2.22 28.04
CA GLN A 278 -16.25 -2.69 27.90
C GLN A 278 -16.44 -3.56 26.65
N LEU A 279 -15.80 -3.23 25.51
CA LEU A 279 -15.81 -4.05 24.31
C LEU A 279 -15.13 -5.39 24.54
N ALA A 280 -13.99 -5.41 25.24
CA ALA A 280 -13.29 -6.64 25.56
C ALA A 280 -14.11 -7.55 26.53
N GLU A 281 -14.77 -6.96 27.51
CA GLU A 281 -15.71 -7.66 28.44
C GLU A 281 -16.91 -8.21 27.67
N ALA A 282 -17.36 -7.53 26.61
CA ALA A 282 -18.42 -8.02 25.74
C ALA A 282 -17.94 -9.07 24.69
N GLY A 283 -16.66 -9.52 24.76
CA GLY A 283 -16.12 -10.58 23.92
C GLY A 283 -15.50 -10.11 22.59
N VAL A 284 -15.44 -8.81 22.32
CA VAL A 284 -14.76 -8.29 21.13
C VAL A 284 -13.26 -8.52 21.25
N GLN A 285 -12.67 -9.13 20.21
CA GLN A 285 -11.24 -9.41 20.14
C GLN A 285 -10.50 -8.42 19.22
N ASN A 286 -9.16 -8.38 19.36
CA ASN A 286 -8.29 -7.57 18.49
C ASN A 286 -8.64 -6.06 18.49
N ILE A 287 -8.94 -5.52 19.67
CA ILE A 287 -9.16 -4.08 19.87
C ILE A 287 -7.81 -3.38 19.90
N VAL A 288 -7.68 -2.29 19.14
CA VAL A 288 -6.51 -1.41 19.16
C VAL A 288 -6.94 0.04 19.35
N ALA A 289 -6.10 0.85 20.00
CA ALA A 289 -6.37 2.26 20.22
C ALA A 289 -5.18 3.12 19.78
N TYR A 290 -5.47 4.23 19.09
CA TYR A 290 -4.46 5.15 18.57
C TYR A 290 -4.82 6.60 18.89
N ASP A 291 -3.85 7.34 19.39
CA ASP A 291 -3.94 8.80 19.52
C ASP A 291 -3.66 9.44 18.15
N VAL A 292 -4.69 10.04 17.54
CA VAL A 292 -4.59 10.69 16.23
C VAL A 292 -3.67 11.90 16.21
N SER A 293 -3.25 12.41 17.38
CA SER A 293 -2.31 13.52 17.48
C SER A 293 -0.84 13.08 17.55
N LYS A 294 -0.58 11.79 17.74
CA LYS A 294 0.75 11.20 17.90
C LYS A 294 1.06 10.15 16.83
N THR A 295 0.03 9.54 16.25
CA THR A 295 0.17 8.52 15.22
C THR A 295 0.08 9.18 13.85
N ASP A 296 1.06 8.96 12.99
CA ASP A 296 1.00 9.43 11.61
C ASP A 296 -0.23 8.87 10.90
N VAL A 297 -0.90 9.70 10.12
CA VAL A 297 -2.18 9.37 9.48
C VAL A 297 -2.09 8.14 8.58
N SER A 298 -0.94 7.87 7.97
CA SER A 298 -0.75 6.71 7.10
C SER A 298 -0.94 5.36 7.82
N TYR A 299 -0.58 5.29 9.11
CA TYR A 299 -0.85 4.10 9.93
C TYR A 299 -2.34 3.96 10.26
N LEU A 300 -3.03 5.07 10.56
CA LEU A 300 -4.46 5.07 10.81
C LEU A 300 -5.25 4.63 9.57
N ILE A 301 -4.87 5.13 8.40
CA ILE A 301 -5.43 4.71 7.10
C ILE A 301 -5.19 3.21 6.87
N SER A 302 -4.00 2.70 7.14
CA SER A 302 -3.71 1.27 7.04
C SER A 302 -4.63 0.42 7.93
N GLU A 303 -4.88 0.86 9.17
CA GLU A 303 -5.79 0.15 10.09
C GLU A 303 -7.23 0.11 9.57
N LEU A 304 -7.68 1.11 8.83
CA LEU A 304 -9.01 1.11 8.20
C LEU A 304 -9.18 0.00 7.13
N PHE A 305 -8.09 -0.50 6.56
CA PHE A 305 -8.12 -1.67 5.68
C PHE A 305 -8.10 -3.00 6.47
N ARG A 306 -7.58 -2.96 7.71
CA ARG A 306 -7.51 -4.15 8.56
C ARG A 306 -8.82 -4.45 9.28
N VAL A 307 -9.48 -3.43 9.85
CA VAL A 307 -10.63 -3.61 10.75
C VAL A 307 -11.96 -3.31 10.07
N SER A 308 -13.02 -3.96 10.56
CA SER A 308 -14.41 -3.73 10.13
C SER A 308 -15.07 -2.55 10.84
N HIS A 309 -14.71 -2.29 12.10
CA HIS A 309 -15.34 -1.30 12.95
C HIS A 309 -14.33 -0.27 13.45
N VAL A 310 -14.75 0.98 13.49
CA VAL A 310 -13.91 2.08 13.95
C VAL A 310 -14.68 2.97 14.93
N VAL A 311 -14.10 3.23 16.07
CA VAL A 311 -14.61 4.26 16.99
C VAL A 311 -13.81 5.53 16.78
N LEU A 312 -14.49 6.63 16.44
CA LEU A 312 -13.90 7.96 16.40
C LEU A 312 -14.28 8.74 17.67
N ALA A 313 -13.27 9.13 18.45
CA ALA A 313 -13.44 9.87 19.69
C ALA A 313 -12.70 11.20 19.62
N ALA A 314 -13.40 12.34 19.63
CA ALA A 314 -12.76 13.64 19.49
C ALA A 314 -13.44 14.75 20.29
N PRO A 315 -12.68 15.73 20.81
CA PRO A 315 -13.24 16.93 21.37
C PRO A 315 -13.65 17.91 20.26
N THR A 316 -14.62 18.75 20.61
CA THR A 316 -14.90 19.98 19.87
C THR A 316 -13.81 21.00 20.16
N TYR A 317 -13.20 21.57 19.13
CA TYR A 317 -12.13 22.54 19.22
C TYR A 317 -12.43 23.77 18.34
N ASN A 318 -12.44 24.95 18.90
CA ASN A 318 -12.79 26.20 18.18
C ASN A 318 -14.10 26.11 17.40
N ASN A 319 -15.16 25.55 18.02
CA ASN A 319 -16.44 25.24 17.38
C ASN A 319 -16.35 24.36 16.14
N ASN A 320 -15.26 23.64 15.95
CA ASN A 320 -15.03 22.72 14.86
C ASN A 320 -14.49 21.39 15.40
N LEU A 321 -14.11 20.49 14.52
CA LEU A 321 -13.49 19.22 14.88
C LEU A 321 -12.04 19.45 15.34
N TYR A 322 -11.55 18.56 16.20
CA TYR A 322 -10.14 18.50 16.57
C TYR A 322 -9.26 18.23 15.35
N ARG A 323 -8.28 19.09 15.10
CA ARG A 323 -7.50 19.12 13.85
C ARG A 323 -6.95 17.77 13.38
N PRO A 324 -6.28 16.95 14.20
CA PRO A 324 -5.79 15.65 13.75
C PRO A 324 -6.91 14.70 13.29
N MET A 325 -8.10 14.77 13.92
CA MET A 325 -9.26 13.99 13.49
C MET A 325 -9.84 14.52 12.17
N GLU A 326 -9.82 15.82 11.95
CA GLU A 326 -10.22 16.45 10.68
C GLU A 326 -9.29 15.99 9.54
N THR A 327 -7.98 15.94 9.76
CA THR A 327 -6.99 15.42 8.81
C THR A 327 -7.29 13.97 8.44
N LEU A 328 -7.49 13.09 9.42
CA LEU A 328 -7.85 11.69 9.17
C LEU A 328 -9.09 11.55 8.29
N LEU A 329 -10.18 12.26 8.61
CA LEU A 329 -11.41 12.21 7.82
C LEU A 329 -11.23 12.76 6.40
N SER A 330 -10.40 13.79 6.24
CA SER A 330 -10.03 14.34 4.93
C SER A 330 -9.29 13.32 4.07
N ASP A 331 -8.32 12.60 4.65
CA ASP A 331 -7.54 11.58 3.94
C ASP A 331 -8.38 10.35 3.61
N MET A 332 -9.24 9.91 4.53
CA MET A 332 -10.23 8.86 4.25
C MET A 332 -11.08 9.20 3.02
N LYS A 333 -11.55 10.43 2.93
CA LYS A 333 -12.36 10.90 1.79
C LYS A 333 -11.52 10.97 0.50
N ALA A 334 -10.29 11.51 0.56
CA ALA A 334 -9.39 11.64 -0.59
C ALA A 334 -8.99 10.28 -1.17
N LEU A 335 -8.82 9.27 -0.32
CA LEU A 335 -8.52 7.88 -0.67
C LEU A 335 -9.76 7.06 -1.05
N CYS A 336 -10.96 7.68 -1.07
CA CYS A 336 -12.22 7.03 -1.41
C CYS A 336 -12.52 5.80 -0.54
N LEU A 337 -12.16 5.83 0.76
CA LEU A 337 -12.50 4.76 1.70
C LEU A 337 -14.02 4.53 1.75
N HIS A 338 -14.41 3.27 1.87
CA HIS A 338 -15.82 2.86 1.85
C HIS A 338 -16.07 1.56 2.65
N ASP A 339 -17.36 1.24 2.85
CA ASP A 339 -17.81 -0.03 3.47
C ASP A 339 -17.21 -0.28 4.87
N ARG A 340 -17.39 0.71 5.79
CA ARG A 340 -16.95 0.58 7.20
C ARG A 340 -18.05 1.00 8.16
N THR A 341 -18.06 0.37 9.34
CA THR A 341 -18.95 0.71 10.45
C THR A 341 -18.23 1.59 11.46
N PHE A 342 -18.86 2.68 11.84
CA PHE A 342 -18.32 3.65 12.80
C PHE A 342 -19.18 3.78 14.04
N ALA A 343 -18.54 4.03 15.18
CA ALA A 343 -19.17 4.50 16.42
C ALA A 343 -18.50 5.81 16.85
N LEU A 344 -19.27 6.71 17.48
CA LEU A 344 -18.80 8.06 17.76
C LEU A 344 -18.84 8.38 19.25
N ILE A 345 -17.73 8.96 19.74
CA ILE A 345 -17.62 9.61 21.04
C ILE A 345 -17.32 11.07 20.80
N GLU A 346 -18.19 11.96 21.24
CA GLU A 346 -17.94 13.40 21.22
C GLU A 346 -17.65 13.95 22.60
N ASN A 347 -16.81 14.97 22.69
CA ASN A 347 -16.56 15.70 23.91
C ASN A 347 -16.59 17.22 23.67
N GLY A 348 -17.11 17.98 24.63
CA GLY A 348 -17.12 19.44 24.58
C GLY A 348 -17.69 20.01 25.86
N SER A 349 -16.95 20.91 26.51
CA SER A 349 -17.33 21.43 27.84
C SER A 349 -18.62 22.24 27.80
N TRP A 350 -18.84 23.07 26.78
CA TRP A 350 -20.02 23.94 26.69
C TRP A 350 -20.87 23.72 25.42
N ALA A 351 -20.24 23.30 24.28
CA ALA A 351 -20.92 23.10 23.01
C ALA A 351 -20.34 21.90 22.25
N PRO A 352 -20.64 20.66 22.68
CA PRO A 352 -20.18 19.47 21.96
C PRO A 352 -20.81 19.43 20.56
N GLN A 353 -19.97 19.36 19.52
CA GLN A 353 -20.37 19.29 18.11
C GLN A 353 -19.53 18.28 17.30
N SER A 354 -18.44 17.75 17.88
CA SER A 354 -17.52 16.88 17.16
C SER A 354 -18.22 15.63 16.61
N GLY A 355 -19.16 15.04 17.34
CA GLY A 355 -19.95 13.89 16.88
C GLY A 355 -20.76 14.20 15.62
N LYS A 356 -21.45 15.36 15.60
CA LYS A 356 -22.20 15.80 14.43
C LYS A 356 -21.27 16.04 13.22
N LEU A 357 -20.10 16.66 13.44
CA LEU A 357 -19.13 16.96 12.38
C LEU A 357 -18.51 15.67 11.82
N MET A 358 -18.15 14.71 12.67
CA MET A 358 -17.65 13.40 12.24
C MET A 358 -18.73 12.64 11.45
N SER A 359 -19.98 12.60 11.96
CA SER A 359 -21.09 11.93 11.28
C SER A 359 -21.37 12.56 9.90
N TYR A 360 -21.30 13.89 9.80
CA TYR A 360 -21.47 14.59 8.52
C TYR A 360 -20.37 14.20 7.52
N ALA A 361 -19.10 14.23 7.95
CA ALA A 361 -17.97 13.87 7.08
C ALA A 361 -18.05 12.41 6.61
N LEU A 362 -18.45 11.48 7.48
CA LEU A 362 -18.66 10.06 7.13
C LEU A 362 -19.83 9.90 6.14
N GLY A 363 -20.90 10.70 6.29
CA GLY A 363 -22.05 10.67 5.40
C GLY A 363 -21.76 11.14 3.95
N GLU A 364 -20.62 11.82 3.73
CA GLU A 364 -20.15 12.18 2.38
C GLU A 364 -19.35 11.05 1.71
N MET A 365 -19.05 9.95 2.41
CA MET A 365 -18.30 8.80 1.91
C MET A 365 -19.25 7.64 1.59
N LYS A 366 -18.84 6.77 0.69
CA LYS A 366 -19.66 5.66 0.22
C LYS A 366 -19.83 4.57 1.29
N ASN A 367 -21.07 4.17 1.57
CA ASN A 367 -21.39 3.01 2.42
C ASN A 367 -20.75 3.04 3.81
N MET A 368 -20.65 4.23 4.42
CA MET A 368 -20.25 4.35 5.82
C MET A 368 -21.48 4.22 6.71
N THR A 369 -21.46 3.25 7.62
CA THR A 369 -22.50 3.06 8.64
C THR A 369 -22.09 3.72 9.93
N VAL A 370 -22.94 4.56 10.52
CA VAL A 370 -22.69 5.16 11.85
C VAL A 370 -23.67 4.56 12.85
N LEU A 371 -23.14 3.84 13.83
CA LEU A 371 -23.91 3.21 14.91
C LEU A 371 -24.46 4.27 15.86
N THR A 372 -25.60 3.97 16.46
CA THR A 372 -26.26 4.78 17.49
C THR A 372 -26.33 4.00 18.80
N PRO A 373 -26.29 4.70 19.95
CA PRO A 373 -26.19 6.16 20.11
C PRO A 373 -24.76 6.69 19.99
N THR A 374 -24.58 7.97 19.66
CA THR A 374 -23.32 8.68 19.91
C THR A 374 -23.16 8.91 21.42
N ALA A 375 -21.99 8.63 21.97
CA ALA A 375 -21.70 8.95 23.38
C ALA A 375 -21.20 10.39 23.51
N THR A 376 -21.97 11.24 24.19
CA THR A 376 -21.65 12.65 24.40
C THR A 376 -21.09 12.89 25.81
N LEU A 377 -19.87 13.43 25.88
CA LEU A 377 -19.21 13.86 27.10
C LEU A 377 -19.25 15.41 27.22
N ARG A 378 -19.28 15.88 28.47
CA ARG A 378 -19.08 17.29 28.80
C ARG A 378 -17.87 17.38 29.74
N SER A 379 -16.69 17.50 29.16
CA SER A 379 -15.37 17.41 29.84
C SER A 379 -15.08 16.01 30.39
N ALA A 380 -15.21 15.80 31.71
CA ALA A 380 -14.94 14.52 32.36
C ALA A 380 -16.12 13.55 32.31
N LEU A 381 -15.83 12.28 32.57
CA LEU A 381 -16.84 11.26 32.70
C LEU A 381 -17.68 11.45 33.98
N THR A 382 -18.98 11.22 33.84
CA THR A 382 -19.97 11.16 34.92
C THR A 382 -20.62 9.78 34.90
N PRO A 383 -21.40 9.40 35.94
CA PRO A 383 -22.16 8.15 35.92
C PRO A 383 -23.06 8.02 34.68
N ALA A 384 -23.76 9.10 34.31
CA ALA A 384 -24.63 9.11 33.12
C ALA A 384 -23.86 8.95 31.78
N THR A 385 -22.69 9.57 31.64
CA THR A 385 -21.87 9.42 30.45
C THR A 385 -21.18 8.05 30.37
N ARG A 386 -20.86 7.44 31.51
CA ARG A 386 -20.39 6.06 31.60
C ARG A 386 -21.44 5.07 31.07
N GLU A 387 -22.71 5.27 31.45
CA GLU A 387 -23.83 4.48 30.95
C GLU A 387 -24.02 4.68 29.43
N ALA A 388 -23.82 5.89 28.90
CA ALA A 388 -23.85 6.15 27.48
C ALA A 388 -22.72 5.40 26.71
N LEU A 389 -21.51 5.32 27.29
CA LEU A 389 -20.43 4.50 26.76
C LEU A 389 -20.78 3.00 26.76
N SER A 390 -21.41 2.49 27.81
CA SER A 390 -21.84 1.08 27.86
C SER A 390 -22.86 0.75 26.78
N ARG A 391 -23.84 1.63 26.53
CA ARG A 391 -24.78 1.45 25.40
C ARG A 391 -24.10 1.46 24.06
N LEU A 392 -23.07 2.31 23.88
CA LEU A 392 -22.27 2.34 22.65
C LEU A 392 -21.45 1.05 22.48
N ALA A 393 -20.81 0.57 23.57
CA ALA A 393 -20.07 -0.69 23.56
C ALA A 393 -20.98 -1.87 23.18
N ASP A 394 -22.19 -1.96 23.74
CA ASP A 394 -23.17 -2.99 23.41
C ASP A 394 -23.60 -2.92 21.93
N ALA A 395 -23.75 -1.71 21.38
CA ALA A 395 -24.10 -1.55 19.97
C ALA A 395 -22.98 -2.03 19.04
N VAL A 396 -21.73 -1.66 19.34
CA VAL A 396 -20.55 -2.09 18.58
C VAL A 396 -20.36 -3.61 18.69
N ALA A 397 -20.41 -4.16 19.89
CA ALA A 397 -20.21 -5.60 20.10
C ALA A 397 -21.23 -6.44 19.35
N ARG A 398 -22.52 -6.08 19.41
CA ARG A 398 -23.58 -6.76 18.66
C ARG A 398 -23.37 -6.71 17.14
N ASP A 399 -22.94 -5.57 16.59
CA ASP A 399 -22.70 -5.45 15.15
C ASP A 399 -21.48 -6.25 14.69
N VAL A 400 -20.42 -6.28 15.52
CA VAL A 400 -19.25 -7.15 15.30
C VAL A 400 -19.67 -8.62 15.30
N GLU A 401 -20.50 -9.06 16.25
CA GLU A 401 -20.96 -10.45 16.38
C GLU A 401 -21.87 -10.87 15.23
N ALA A 402 -22.85 -10.06 14.87
CA ALA A 402 -23.80 -10.35 13.79
C ALA A 402 -23.09 -10.66 12.45
N GLY A 403 -22.04 -9.92 12.14
CA GLY A 403 -21.28 -10.19 10.94
C GLY A 403 -20.33 -11.40 11.04
N ASN A 404 -19.99 -11.89 12.23
CA ASN A 404 -19.28 -13.16 12.38
C ASN A 404 -20.18 -14.35 12.06
N GLU A 405 -21.47 -14.28 12.39
CA GLU A 405 -22.44 -15.32 12.09
C GLU A 405 -22.72 -15.45 10.58
N GLU A 406 -22.82 -14.32 9.87
CA GLU A 406 -22.96 -14.29 8.41
C GLU A 406 -21.75 -14.91 7.69
N ALA A 407 -20.54 -14.61 8.15
CA ALA A 407 -19.30 -15.15 7.60
C ALA A 407 -19.13 -16.66 7.92
N GLY A 408 -19.55 -17.12 9.09
CA GLY A 408 -19.51 -18.53 9.52
C GLY A 408 -20.59 -19.40 8.87
N GLY A 409 -21.72 -18.81 8.46
CA GLY A 409 -22.84 -19.49 7.83
C GLY A 409 -22.55 -19.93 6.38
N THR A 410 -21.65 -19.26 5.69
CA THR A 410 -21.24 -19.59 4.31
C THR A 410 -20.17 -20.68 4.21
N GLY A 411 -19.50 -21.02 5.31
CA GLY A 411 -18.42 -22.01 5.37
C GLY A 411 -18.85 -23.44 5.77
N ARG A 412 -20.14 -23.71 6.02
CA ARG A 412 -20.64 -25.04 6.47
C ARG A 412 -21.48 -25.81 5.43
N ARG A 413 -21.25 -25.64 4.15
CA ARG A 413 -21.93 -26.42 3.10
C ARG A 413 -20.99 -26.97 2.06
N GLU A 414 -19.91 -27.63 2.44
CA GLU A 414 -19.19 -28.56 1.56
C GLU A 414 -18.36 -29.51 2.42
N ASP A 415 -19.02 -30.43 3.15
CA ASP A 415 -18.48 -31.72 3.56
C ASP A 415 -19.67 -32.66 3.87
N ASN A 416 -20.13 -33.33 2.80
CA ASN A 416 -20.83 -34.60 2.84
C ASN A 416 -20.62 -35.35 1.53
#